data_c9d9abadc37cb63ddb88ad9c53974696
#
_entry.id   c9d9abadc37cb63ddb88ad9c53974696
#
_cell.length_a   1.000
_cell.length_b   1.000
_cell.length_c   1.000
_cell.angle_alpha   90.00
_cell.angle_beta   90.00
_cell.angle_gamma   90.00
#
_symmetry.space_group_name_H-M   'P 1'
#
loop_
_entity.id
_entity.type
_entity.pdbx_description
1 polymer ?
#
loop_
_entity_poly.entity_id
_entity_poly.type
_entity_poly.pdbx_seq_one_letter_code
_entity_poly.pdbx_strand_id
1 'polypeptide(L)'
;AQVEILREKGLLKIDDGASIVDLSAYNMPPCLILKRDGSTLYPTRDIAAAVYRKKEYNFDKAIYVTSAGQSLHFAQWFKVVELMGYDWYDELVHVPYGTVSINGEKLATRTGNVILLRDLFALAIDKVMGIINERNPDLENKEKVAEEVGVGAIIFYYLSNNRMRDINFVMEDALSFDGNTGPYVQYAYARTCSILAKEQPGDGEDKITTDEERALLKAISLFEEKVCEAIDQYE
;
A
#
# COMPACT_ATOMS: atom_id res chain seq x y z
N ALA A 1 23.80 20.30 -9.78
CA ALA A 1 23.08 21.27 -8.96
C ALA A 1 23.04 20.81 -7.48
N GLN A 2 22.33 19.71 -7.11
CA GLN A 2 22.16 19.35 -5.68
C GLN A 2 23.48 19.00 -4.99
N VAL A 3 24.40 18.34 -5.67
CA VAL A 3 25.76 18.04 -5.16
C VAL A 3 26.54 19.32 -4.84
N GLU A 4 26.40 20.37 -5.67
CA GLU A 4 27.07 21.66 -5.39
C GLU A 4 26.49 22.36 -4.17
N ILE A 5 25.17 22.31 -3.98
CA ILE A 5 24.51 22.84 -2.77
C ILE A 5 25.03 22.11 -1.51
N LEU A 6 25.17 20.78 -1.57
CA LEU A 6 25.73 20.01 -0.47
C LEU A 6 27.19 20.40 -0.17
N ARG A 7 27.98 20.69 -1.21
CA ARG A 7 29.38 21.13 -1.08
C ARG A 7 29.46 22.53 -0.48
N GLU A 8 28.68 23.48 -0.99
CA GLU A 8 28.62 24.86 -0.52
C GLU A 8 28.19 24.95 0.93
N LYS A 9 27.29 24.09 1.37
CA LYS A 9 26.83 23.98 2.76
C LYS A 9 27.79 23.20 3.67
N GLY A 10 28.91 22.70 3.15
CA GLY A 10 29.89 21.93 3.94
C GLY A 10 29.38 20.58 4.43
N LEU A 11 28.32 20.02 3.81
CA LEU A 11 27.72 18.75 4.21
C LEU A 11 28.43 17.54 3.61
N LEU A 12 29.17 17.74 2.48
CA LEU A 12 29.92 16.66 1.84
C LEU A 12 31.25 16.41 2.54
N LYS A 13 31.48 15.14 2.86
CA LYS A 13 32.77 14.62 3.32
C LYS A 13 33.27 13.56 2.33
N ILE A 14 34.58 13.35 2.27
CA ILE A 14 35.18 12.24 1.53
C ILE A 14 35.46 11.12 2.51
N ASP A 15 34.95 9.95 2.24
CA ASP A 15 35.20 8.73 2.98
C ASP A 15 35.54 7.61 1.99
N ASP A 16 36.71 7.01 2.15
CA ASP A 16 37.26 5.98 1.26
C ASP A 16 37.12 6.34 -0.24
N GLY A 17 37.33 7.62 -0.58
CA GLY A 17 37.24 8.16 -1.93
C GLY A 17 35.82 8.42 -2.44
N ALA A 18 34.76 8.04 -1.72
CA ALA A 18 33.38 8.37 -2.03
C ALA A 18 32.95 9.69 -1.37
N SER A 19 32.00 10.41 -1.97
CA SER A 19 31.39 11.57 -1.31
C SER A 19 30.18 11.13 -0.51
N ILE A 20 30.17 11.48 0.76
CA ILE A 20 29.10 11.12 1.72
C ILE A 20 28.56 12.35 2.45
N VAL A 21 27.35 12.22 2.99
CA VAL A 21 26.85 13.06 4.08
C VAL A 21 26.88 12.23 5.35
N ASP A 22 27.60 12.70 6.36
CA ASP A 22 27.72 12.05 7.66
C ASP A 22 26.41 12.22 8.44
N LEU A 23 25.81 11.11 8.82
CA LEU A 23 24.56 11.06 9.58
C LEU A 23 24.72 10.41 10.95
N SER A 24 25.96 10.26 11.44
CA SER A 24 26.27 9.64 12.74
C SER A 24 25.60 10.33 13.91
N ALA A 25 25.44 11.65 13.87
CA ALA A 25 24.73 12.43 14.88
C ALA A 25 23.22 12.07 15.00
N TYR A 26 22.68 11.38 13.99
CA TYR A 26 21.29 10.94 13.92
C TYR A 26 21.14 9.41 14.04
N ASN A 27 22.19 8.73 14.52
CA ASN A 27 22.26 7.28 14.66
C ASN A 27 22.02 6.53 13.33
N MET A 28 22.44 7.10 12.21
CA MET A 28 22.34 6.49 10.88
C MET A 28 23.72 6.33 10.25
N PRO A 29 23.93 5.30 9.45
CA PRO A 29 25.09 5.21 8.57
C PRO A 29 25.16 6.41 7.62
N PRO A 30 26.35 6.77 7.09
CA PRO A 30 26.49 7.88 6.15
C PRO A 30 25.66 7.66 4.88
N CYS A 31 25.09 8.75 4.35
CA CYS A 31 24.40 8.76 3.08
C CYS A 31 25.40 8.91 1.93
N LEU A 32 25.52 7.91 1.07
CA LEU A 32 26.40 7.92 -0.09
C LEU A 32 25.81 8.79 -1.21
N ILE A 33 26.53 9.84 -1.60
CA ILE A 33 26.11 10.81 -2.63
C ILE A 33 26.80 10.55 -3.98
N LEU A 34 28.13 10.42 -3.98
CA LEU A 34 28.89 10.11 -5.19
C LEU A 34 29.80 8.91 -4.94
N LYS A 35 29.98 8.11 -5.96
CA LYS A 35 31.01 7.05 -5.98
C LYS A 35 32.42 7.66 -6.08
N ARG A 36 33.45 6.83 -5.93
CA ARG A 36 34.85 7.20 -6.13
C ARG A 36 35.16 7.80 -7.51
N ASP A 37 34.47 7.35 -8.54
CA ASP A 37 34.58 7.86 -9.91
C ASP A 37 33.78 9.14 -10.18
N GLY A 38 33.13 9.71 -9.15
CA GLY A 38 32.30 10.91 -9.24
C GLY A 38 30.90 10.67 -9.79
N SER A 39 30.52 9.43 -10.14
CA SER A 39 29.18 9.12 -10.61
C SER A 39 28.16 9.18 -9.46
N THR A 40 26.91 9.60 -9.80
CA THR A 40 25.81 9.73 -8.84
C THR A 40 25.26 8.38 -8.41
N LEU A 41 24.83 8.31 -7.16
CA LEU A 41 24.09 7.19 -6.58
C LEU A 41 22.59 7.48 -6.51
N TYR A 42 21.81 6.49 -6.06
CA TYR A 42 20.36 6.63 -5.91
C TYR A 42 19.95 7.83 -5.05
N PRO A 43 20.53 8.05 -3.84
CA PRO A 43 20.13 9.18 -3.01
C PRO A 43 20.27 10.54 -3.72
N THR A 44 21.32 10.72 -4.50
CA THR A 44 21.55 11.96 -5.26
C THR A 44 20.45 12.23 -6.28
N ARG A 45 19.96 11.17 -6.92
CA ARG A 45 18.88 11.25 -7.92
C ARG A 45 17.55 11.50 -7.24
N ASP A 46 17.30 10.83 -6.11
CA ASP A 46 16.06 10.96 -5.34
C ASP A 46 15.93 12.37 -4.75
N ILE A 47 17.00 12.93 -4.17
CA ILE A 47 17.05 14.32 -3.71
C ILE A 47 16.75 15.28 -4.87
N ALA A 48 17.41 15.09 -6.03
CA ALA A 48 17.19 15.95 -7.19
C ALA A 48 15.74 15.86 -7.70
N ALA A 49 15.17 14.65 -7.71
CA ALA A 49 13.79 14.42 -8.12
C ALA A 49 12.79 15.05 -7.13
N ALA A 50 13.04 14.94 -5.82
CA ALA A 50 12.19 15.56 -4.80
C ALA A 50 12.17 17.09 -4.92
N VAL A 51 13.34 17.72 -5.06
CA VAL A 51 13.47 19.16 -5.27
C VAL A 51 12.77 19.61 -6.56
N TYR A 52 12.93 18.85 -7.65
CA TYR A 52 12.23 19.11 -8.91
C TYR A 52 10.70 19.02 -8.73
N ARG A 53 10.22 17.94 -8.09
CA ARG A 53 8.78 17.70 -7.87
C ARG A 53 8.17 18.78 -6.99
N LYS A 54 8.85 19.22 -5.92
CA LYS A 54 8.35 20.32 -5.08
C LYS A 54 8.22 21.61 -5.88
N LYS A 55 9.22 21.93 -6.70
CA LYS A 55 9.19 23.13 -7.54
C LYS A 55 8.09 23.08 -8.60
N GLU A 56 7.89 21.92 -9.24
CA GLU A 56 6.98 21.77 -10.37
C GLU A 56 5.53 21.61 -9.93
N TYR A 57 5.28 20.82 -8.88
CA TYR A 57 3.93 20.44 -8.45
C TYR A 57 3.48 21.14 -7.18
N ASN A 58 4.39 21.78 -6.44
CA ASN A 58 4.11 22.40 -5.13
C ASN A 58 3.26 21.50 -4.23
N PHE A 59 3.65 20.24 -4.11
CA PHE A 59 2.91 19.23 -3.34
C PHE A 59 2.87 19.58 -1.84
N ASP A 60 1.78 19.22 -1.18
CA ASP A 60 1.66 19.26 0.29
C ASP A 60 2.27 18.00 0.93
N LYS A 61 2.33 16.90 0.17
CA LYS A 61 2.92 15.63 0.63
C LYS A 61 3.42 14.79 -0.55
N ALA A 62 4.65 14.29 -0.45
CA ALA A 62 5.21 13.34 -1.40
C ALA A 62 5.35 11.96 -0.77
N ILE A 63 4.52 11.02 -1.20
CA ILE A 63 4.44 9.66 -0.63
C ILE A 63 5.21 8.70 -1.52
N TYR A 64 6.20 8.01 -0.91
CA TYR A 64 7.03 6.99 -1.56
C TYR A 64 6.62 5.62 -1.06
N VAL A 65 5.91 4.86 -1.89
CA VAL A 65 5.44 3.51 -1.58
C VAL A 65 6.45 2.51 -2.11
N THR A 66 7.27 1.94 -1.24
CA THR A 66 8.34 1.00 -1.63
C THR A 66 8.53 -0.11 -0.58
N SER A 67 9.33 -1.13 -0.93
CA SER A 67 9.63 -2.23 0.00
C SER A 67 10.31 -1.73 1.29
N ALA A 68 9.96 -2.33 2.42
CA ALA A 68 10.55 -2.07 3.74
C ALA A 68 12.08 -2.23 3.77
N GLY A 69 12.65 -3.02 2.87
CA GLY A 69 14.10 -3.11 2.68
C GLY A 69 14.78 -1.80 2.26
N GLN A 70 14.02 -0.80 1.81
CA GLN A 70 14.54 0.52 1.43
C GLN A 70 14.37 1.58 2.53
N SER A 71 13.85 1.21 3.71
CA SER A 71 13.54 2.19 4.77
C SER A 71 14.75 3.03 5.21
N LEU A 72 15.92 2.41 5.35
CA LEU A 72 17.15 3.14 5.67
C LEU A 72 17.53 4.14 4.57
N HIS A 73 17.42 3.74 3.31
CA HIS A 73 17.70 4.62 2.17
C HIS A 73 16.82 5.88 2.21
N PHE A 74 15.50 5.72 2.43
CA PHE A 74 14.59 6.85 2.53
C PHE A 74 14.88 7.71 3.76
N ALA A 75 15.10 7.13 4.93
CA ALA A 75 15.47 7.87 6.13
C ALA A 75 16.74 8.71 5.95
N GLN A 76 17.74 8.16 5.27
CA GLN A 76 19.00 8.87 5.01
C GLN A 76 18.81 10.07 4.10
N TRP A 77 18.21 9.90 2.92
CA TRP A 77 18.12 11.02 2.00
C TRP A 77 17.06 12.06 2.41
N PHE A 78 15.99 11.67 3.15
CA PHE A 78 15.09 12.66 3.79
C PHE A 78 15.84 13.53 4.78
N LYS A 79 16.69 12.90 5.62
CA LYS A 79 17.54 13.66 6.55
C LYS A 79 18.53 14.58 5.81
N VAL A 80 19.05 14.15 4.67
CA VAL A 80 19.92 15.02 3.85
C VAL A 80 19.14 16.23 3.32
N VAL A 81 17.89 16.06 2.87
CA VAL A 81 17.02 17.17 2.44
C VAL A 81 16.79 18.16 3.57
N GLU A 82 16.53 17.69 4.78
CA GLU A 82 16.42 18.53 5.99
C GLU A 82 17.72 19.31 6.26
N LEU A 83 18.88 18.64 6.24
CA LEU A 83 20.19 19.26 6.44
C LEU A 83 20.54 20.26 5.34
N MET A 84 20.03 20.07 4.14
CA MET A 84 20.12 21.05 3.06
C MET A 84 19.30 22.32 3.34
N GLY A 85 18.43 22.32 4.36
CA GLY A 85 17.64 23.47 4.80
C GLY A 85 16.38 23.69 3.93
N TYR A 86 15.85 22.65 3.33
CA TYR A 86 14.53 22.69 2.71
C TYR A 86 13.45 22.60 3.78
N ASP A 87 12.56 23.56 3.85
CA ASP A 87 11.48 23.69 4.84
C ASP A 87 10.34 22.66 4.67
N TRP A 88 10.26 22.07 3.48
CA TRP A 88 9.28 21.05 3.13
C TRP A 88 9.77 19.60 3.35
N TYR A 89 10.87 19.39 4.08
CA TYR A 89 11.44 18.04 4.31
C TYR A 89 10.47 17.09 5.03
N ASP A 90 9.57 17.60 5.87
CA ASP A 90 8.56 16.85 6.62
C ASP A 90 7.34 16.45 5.77
N GLU A 91 7.21 17.03 4.56
CA GLU A 91 6.23 16.60 3.57
C GLU A 91 6.64 15.31 2.83
N LEU A 92 7.88 14.83 3.03
CA LEU A 92 8.38 13.59 2.44
C LEU A 92 8.00 12.39 3.33
N VAL A 93 7.21 11.47 2.79
CA VAL A 93 6.71 10.31 3.54
C VAL A 93 7.12 9.02 2.85
N HIS A 94 7.76 8.11 3.58
CA HIS A 94 7.98 6.75 3.12
C HIS A 94 6.91 5.82 3.69
N VAL A 95 6.16 5.16 2.82
CA VAL A 95 5.18 4.14 3.16
C VAL A 95 5.76 2.77 2.76
N PRO A 96 6.44 2.09 3.70
CA PRO A 96 7.06 0.81 3.42
C PRO A 96 6.03 -0.32 3.40
N TYR A 97 6.30 -1.36 2.59
CA TYR A 97 5.52 -2.59 2.58
C TYR A 97 6.41 -3.83 2.64
N GLY A 98 5.86 -4.93 3.17
CA GLY A 98 6.52 -6.24 3.26
C GLY A 98 6.66 -6.94 1.91
N THR A 99 7.31 -8.07 1.92
CA THR A 99 7.50 -8.91 0.72
C THR A 99 6.25 -9.74 0.44
N VAL A 100 5.93 -9.93 -0.83
CA VAL A 100 4.87 -10.83 -1.26
C VAL A 100 5.48 -12.12 -1.81
N SER A 101 4.98 -13.25 -1.34
CA SER A 101 5.19 -14.57 -1.93
C SER A 101 3.85 -15.13 -2.44
N ILE A 102 3.90 -16.05 -3.39
CA ILE A 102 2.72 -16.74 -3.90
C ILE A 102 2.94 -18.23 -3.66
N ASN A 103 2.03 -18.86 -2.92
CA ASN A 103 2.12 -20.27 -2.53
C ASN A 103 3.47 -20.65 -1.88
N GLY A 104 4.05 -19.74 -1.08
CA GLY A 104 5.33 -19.91 -0.42
C GLY A 104 6.56 -19.62 -1.29
N GLU A 105 6.40 -19.36 -2.58
CA GLU A 105 7.50 -19.02 -3.47
C GLU A 105 7.70 -17.50 -3.53
N LYS A 106 8.92 -17.06 -3.23
CA LYS A 106 9.30 -15.64 -3.34
C LYS A 106 9.34 -15.21 -4.80
N LEU A 107 8.67 -14.11 -5.09
CA LEU A 107 8.75 -13.46 -6.40
C LEU A 107 10.13 -12.79 -6.55
N ALA A 108 10.92 -13.27 -7.49
CA ALA A 108 12.25 -12.72 -7.74
C ALA A 108 12.48 -12.49 -9.23
N THR A 109 12.64 -11.23 -9.62
CA THR A 109 12.92 -10.81 -11.00
C THR A 109 14.20 -11.40 -11.58
N ARG A 110 15.18 -11.73 -10.72
CA ARG A 110 16.48 -12.27 -11.14
C ARG A 110 16.44 -13.76 -11.50
N THR A 111 15.46 -14.49 -11.01
CA THR A 111 15.31 -15.95 -11.25
C THR A 111 14.27 -16.29 -12.32
N GLY A 112 13.63 -15.27 -12.92
CA GLY A 112 12.60 -15.45 -13.95
C GLY A 112 11.23 -15.88 -13.42
N ASN A 113 11.08 -16.07 -12.12
CA ASN A 113 9.80 -16.42 -11.48
C ASN A 113 9.04 -15.14 -11.13
N VAL A 114 8.50 -14.46 -12.15
CA VAL A 114 7.71 -13.23 -11.99
C VAL A 114 6.28 -13.52 -12.44
N ILE A 115 5.34 -13.43 -11.51
CA ILE A 115 3.92 -13.38 -11.83
C ILE A 115 3.56 -11.90 -11.97
N LEU A 116 3.07 -11.51 -13.13
CA LEU A 116 2.59 -10.15 -13.33
C LEU A 116 1.24 -9.98 -12.64
N LEU A 117 1.01 -8.82 -12.05
CA LEU A 117 -0.26 -8.53 -11.36
C LEU A 117 -1.47 -8.72 -12.29
N ARG A 118 -1.35 -8.34 -13.57
CA ARG A 118 -2.40 -8.56 -14.58
C ARG A 118 -2.76 -10.04 -14.76
N ASP A 119 -1.74 -10.92 -14.69
CA ASP A 119 -1.93 -12.36 -14.87
C ASP A 119 -2.59 -12.97 -13.63
N LEU A 120 -2.26 -12.44 -12.45
CA LEU A 120 -2.91 -12.79 -11.19
C LEU A 120 -4.39 -12.39 -11.19
N PHE A 121 -4.72 -11.19 -11.66
CA PHE A 121 -6.11 -10.76 -11.81
C PHE A 121 -6.85 -11.62 -12.82
N ALA A 122 -6.26 -11.90 -13.98
CA ALA A 122 -6.89 -12.76 -14.99
C ALA A 122 -7.21 -14.14 -14.42
N LEU A 123 -6.27 -14.74 -13.68
CA LEU A 123 -6.48 -16.04 -13.04
C LEU A 123 -7.62 -16.02 -12.00
N ALA A 124 -7.73 -14.94 -11.22
CA ALA A 124 -8.83 -14.80 -10.25
C ALA A 124 -10.17 -14.65 -10.95
N ILE A 125 -10.24 -13.82 -12.00
CA ILE A 125 -11.46 -13.63 -12.82
C ILE A 125 -11.90 -14.94 -13.44
N ASP A 126 -10.98 -15.71 -14.04
CA ASP A 126 -11.29 -17.02 -14.65
C ASP A 126 -11.82 -18.01 -13.61
N LYS A 127 -11.23 -18.07 -12.42
CA LYS A 127 -11.73 -18.92 -11.32
C LYS A 127 -13.14 -18.53 -10.89
N VAL A 128 -13.41 -17.22 -10.70
CA VAL A 128 -14.75 -16.73 -10.34
C VAL A 128 -15.74 -17.01 -11.47
N MET A 129 -15.37 -16.81 -12.73
CA MET A 129 -16.20 -17.15 -13.89
C MET A 129 -16.57 -18.63 -13.90
N GLY A 130 -15.62 -19.51 -13.58
CA GLY A 130 -15.89 -20.95 -13.43
C GLY A 130 -16.97 -21.22 -12.37
N ILE A 131 -16.86 -20.60 -11.21
CA ILE A 131 -17.84 -20.72 -10.11
C ILE A 131 -19.23 -20.21 -10.55
N ILE A 132 -19.28 -19.07 -11.23
CA ILE A 132 -20.54 -18.48 -11.72
C ILE A 132 -21.20 -19.45 -12.75
N ASN A 133 -20.44 -19.94 -13.70
CA ASN A 133 -20.96 -20.87 -14.71
C ASN A 133 -21.49 -22.19 -14.12
N GLU A 134 -20.90 -22.65 -13.02
CA GLU A 134 -21.35 -23.85 -12.31
C GLU A 134 -22.62 -23.59 -11.49
N ARG A 135 -22.67 -22.47 -10.74
CA ARG A 135 -23.73 -22.22 -9.74
C ARG A 135 -24.86 -21.36 -10.24
N ASN A 136 -24.62 -20.46 -11.18
CA ASN A 136 -25.59 -19.52 -11.72
C ASN A 136 -25.27 -19.18 -13.20
N PRO A 137 -25.44 -20.17 -14.12
CA PRO A 137 -25.04 -20.00 -15.51
C PRO A 137 -25.84 -18.92 -16.25
N ASP A 138 -27.01 -18.57 -15.77
CA ASP A 138 -27.92 -17.60 -16.38
C ASP A 138 -27.76 -16.19 -15.78
N LEU A 139 -26.71 -15.96 -14.94
CA LEU A 139 -26.45 -14.64 -14.37
C LEU A 139 -26.19 -13.61 -15.48
N GLU A 140 -26.95 -12.52 -15.46
CA GLU A 140 -26.70 -11.39 -16.36
C GLU A 140 -25.38 -10.69 -15.99
N ASN A 141 -24.64 -10.22 -16.98
CA ASN A 141 -23.36 -9.51 -16.81
C ASN A 141 -22.31 -10.29 -16.01
N LYS A 142 -22.27 -11.62 -16.15
CA LYS A 142 -21.36 -12.49 -15.38
C LYS A 142 -19.89 -12.16 -15.55
N GLU A 143 -19.48 -11.64 -16.72
CA GLU A 143 -18.11 -11.18 -16.98
C GLU A 143 -17.74 -10.03 -16.03
N LYS A 144 -18.62 -9.04 -15.91
CA LYS A 144 -18.41 -7.90 -15.01
C LYS A 144 -18.42 -8.33 -13.54
N VAL A 145 -19.33 -9.20 -13.15
CA VAL A 145 -19.39 -9.75 -11.79
C VAL A 145 -18.12 -10.54 -11.47
N ALA A 146 -17.64 -11.37 -12.40
CA ALA A 146 -16.40 -12.11 -12.23
C ALA A 146 -15.18 -11.19 -12.06
N GLU A 147 -15.12 -10.11 -12.82
CA GLU A 147 -14.07 -9.09 -12.68
C GLU A 147 -14.15 -8.39 -11.32
N GLU A 148 -15.31 -7.87 -10.92
CA GLU A 148 -15.51 -7.18 -9.66
C GLU A 148 -15.20 -8.07 -8.44
N VAL A 149 -15.59 -9.33 -8.48
CA VAL A 149 -15.33 -10.28 -7.39
C VAL A 149 -13.86 -10.71 -7.40
N GLY A 150 -13.31 -11.09 -8.54
CA GLY A 150 -11.93 -11.56 -8.65
C GLY A 150 -10.89 -10.50 -8.29
N VAL A 151 -11.04 -9.30 -8.85
CA VAL A 151 -10.15 -8.16 -8.54
C VAL A 151 -10.34 -7.71 -7.09
N GLY A 152 -11.60 -7.59 -6.65
CA GLY A 152 -11.93 -7.20 -5.28
C GLY A 152 -11.36 -8.15 -4.23
N ALA A 153 -11.38 -9.46 -4.51
CA ALA A 153 -10.81 -10.48 -3.62
C ALA A 153 -9.29 -10.29 -3.41
N ILE A 154 -8.55 -10.04 -4.49
CA ILE A 154 -7.11 -9.82 -4.43
C ILE A 154 -6.80 -8.52 -3.67
N ILE A 155 -7.47 -7.42 -4.01
CA ILE A 155 -7.27 -6.12 -3.35
C ILE A 155 -7.55 -6.25 -1.85
N PHE A 156 -8.68 -6.84 -1.48
CA PHE A 156 -9.04 -7.03 -0.08
C PHE A 156 -8.03 -7.91 0.66
N TYR A 157 -7.57 -9.01 0.04
CA TYR A 157 -6.58 -9.90 0.64
C TYR A 157 -5.29 -9.16 1.02
N TYR A 158 -4.80 -8.29 0.14
CA TYR A 158 -3.61 -7.48 0.42
C TYR A 158 -3.89 -6.43 1.49
N LEU A 159 -4.97 -5.67 1.37
CA LEU A 159 -5.27 -4.54 2.27
C LEU A 159 -5.76 -4.96 3.66
N SER A 160 -6.29 -6.19 3.82
CA SER A 160 -6.67 -6.73 5.13
C SER A 160 -5.49 -7.15 6.01
N ASN A 161 -4.29 -7.16 5.45
CA ASN A 161 -3.06 -7.44 6.19
C ASN A 161 -2.33 -6.14 6.55
N ASN A 162 -1.63 -6.13 7.70
CA ASN A 162 -0.72 -5.03 8.00
C ASN A 162 0.34 -4.95 6.90
N ARG A 163 0.48 -3.79 6.27
CA ARG A 163 1.38 -3.58 5.10
C ARG A 163 2.84 -3.92 5.35
N MET A 164 3.31 -3.84 6.61
CA MET A 164 4.70 -4.15 6.98
C MET A 164 5.02 -5.64 7.06
N ARG A 165 3.99 -6.50 7.09
CA ARG A 165 4.18 -7.94 7.15
C ARG A 165 4.45 -8.51 5.78
N ASP A 166 5.27 -9.55 5.74
CA ASP A 166 5.38 -10.39 4.55
C ASP A 166 4.08 -11.16 4.35
N ILE A 167 3.57 -11.15 3.13
CA ILE A 167 2.31 -11.79 2.75
C ILE A 167 2.62 -13.02 1.91
N ASN A 168 2.05 -14.16 2.29
CA ASN A 168 1.98 -15.33 1.43
C ASN A 168 0.59 -15.39 0.79
N PHE A 169 0.50 -14.98 -0.46
CA PHE A 169 -0.77 -14.98 -1.19
C PHE A 169 -1.16 -16.41 -1.60
N VAL A 170 -2.39 -16.79 -1.23
CA VAL A 170 -3.03 -18.05 -1.63
C VAL A 170 -4.37 -17.70 -2.29
N MET A 171 -4.53 -18.08 -3.56
CA MET A 171 -5.70 -17.72 -4.37
C MET A 171 -7.00 -18.28 -3.79
N GLU A 172 -6.95 -19.50 -3.29
CA GLU A 172 -8.11 -20.19 -2.70
C GLU A 172 -8.61 -19.45 -1.45
N ASP A 173 -7.70 -18.96 -0.62
CA ASP A 173 -8.04 -18.18 0.58
C ASP A 173 -8.65 -16.83 0.21
N ALA A 174 -8.08 -16.16 -0.79
CA ALA A 174 -8.56 -14.85 -1.26
C ALA A 174 -9.97 -14.90 -1.85
N LEU A 175 -10.31 -15.99 -2.54
CA LEU A 175 -11.61 -16.23 -3.20
C LEU A 175 -12.63 -16.95 -2.29
N SER A 176 -12.28 -17.26 -1.04
CA SER A 176 -13.20 -17.90 -0.10
C SER A 176 -14.39 -16.99 0.22
N PHE A 177 -15.57 -17.58 0.37
CA PHE A 177 -16.78 -16.92 0.86
C PHE A 177 -16.94 -17.05 2.39
N ASP A 178 -15.95 -17.64 3.06
CA ASP A 178 -15.91 -17.79 4.50
C ASP A 178 -14.75 -16.95 5.08
N GLY A 179 -15.00 -16.35 6.24
CA GLY A 179 -14.00 -15.59 6.96
C GLY A 179 -13.85 -14.13 6.50
N ASN A 180 -12.68 -13.56 6.73
CA ASN A 180 -12.40 -12.15 6.43
C ASN A 180 -11.86 -12.00 5.00
N THR A 181 -12.76 -12.01 4.01
CA THR A 181 -12.43 -11.99 2.58
C THR A 181 -13.25 -10.95 1.82
N GLY A 182 -12.73 -10.50 0.66
CA GLY A 182 -13.44 -9.60 -0.24
C GLY A 182 -14.80 -10.15 -0.70
N PRO A 183 -14.89 -11.40 -1.20
CA PRO A 183 -16.16 -12.02 -1.57
C PRO A 183 -17.17 -12.11 -0.41
N TYR A 184 -16.73 -12.32 0.82
CA TYR A 184 -17.61 -12.32 1.98
C TYR A 184 -18.22 -10.94 2.26
N VAL A 185 -17.42 -9.86 2.17
CA VAL A 185 -17.93 -8.49 2.33
C VAL A 185 -18.94 -8.15 1.22
N GLN A 186 -18.65 -8.52 -0.03
CA GLN A 186 -19.58 -8.33 -1.15
C GLN A 186 -20.86 -9.13 -0.96
N TYR A 187 -20.77 -10.37 -0.49
CA TYR A 187 -21.92 -11.19 -0.15
C TYR A 187 -22.78 -10.56 0.96
N ALA A 188 -22.16 -10.06 2.03
CA ALA A 188 -22.85 -9.37 3.12
C ALA A 188 -23.63 -8.16 2.60
N TYR A 189 -22.99 -7.34 1.72
CA TYR A 189 -23.66 -6.22 1.06
C TYR A 189 -24.85 -6.65 0.20
N ALA A 190 -24.66 -7.65 -0.67
CA ALA A 190 -25.75 -8.17 -1.52
C ALA A 190 -26.91 -8.71 -0.70
N ARG A 191 -26.62 -9.34 0.44
CA ARG A 191 -27.64 -9.83 1.38
C ARG A 191 -28.42 -8.69 2.04
N THR A 192 -27.75 -7.62 2.47
CA THR A 192 -28.44 -6.44 3.05
C THR A 192 -29.32 -5.76 2.00
N CYS A 193 -28.86 -5.61 0.74
CA CYS A 193 -29.68 -5.10 -0.35
C CYS A 193 -30.92 -5.97 -0.60
N SER A 194 -30.80 -7.30 -0.52
CA SER A 194 -31.91 -8.22 -0.71
C SER A 194 -32.94 -8.13 0.44
N ILE A 195 -32.51 -7.87 1.66
CA ILE A 195 -33.39 -7.64 2.82
C ILE A 195 -34.17 -6.35 2.61
N LEU A 196 -33.47 -5.24 2.29
CA LEU A 196 -34.11 -3.93 2.06
C LEU A 196 -35.08 -3.94 0.87
N ALA A 197 -34.86 -4.80 -0.14
CA ALA A 197 -35.78 -4.93 -1.26
C ALA A 197 -37.07 -5.69 -0.89
N LYS A 198 -37.04 -6.54 0.13
CA LYS A 198 -38.20 -7.36 0.56
C LYS A 198 -38.99 -6.70 1.68
N GLU A 199 -38.31 -6.02 2.58
CA GLU A 199 -38.88 -5.42 3.77
C GLU A 199 -38.66 -3.92 3.77
N GLN A 200 -39.73 -3.16 4.02
CA GLN A 200 -39.62 -1.74 4.30
C GLN A 200 -39.44 -1.54 5.81
N PRO A 201 -38.64 -0.52 6.23
CA PRO A 201 -38.55 -0.17 7.65
C PRO A 201 -39.96 0.07 8.20
N GLY A 202 -40.32 -0.61 9.29
CA GLY A 202 -41.60 -0.40 9.97
C GLY A 202 -41.61 0.89 10.78
N ASP A 203 -42.81 1.38 11.12
CA ASP A 203 -43.01 2.54 12.03
C ASP A 203 -42.79 2.20 13.51
N GLY A 204 -42.09 1.11 13.84
CA GLY A 204 -41.81 0.66 15.18
C GLY A 204 -40.80 1.53 15.92
N GLU A 205 -40.79 1.45 17.26
CA GLU A 205 -39.73 2.05 18.06
C GLU A 205 -38.42 1.27 17.82
N ASP A 206 -37.37 2.00 17.45
CA ASP A 206 -36.02 1.44 17.30
C ASP A 206 -35.47 1.08 18.69
N LYS A 207 -35.52 -0.20 19.04
CA LYS A 207 -34.97 -0.71 20.28
C LYS A 207 -33.85 -1.69 20.04
N ILE A 208 -32.69 -1.42 20.64
CA ILE A 208 -31.57 -2.37 20.66
C ILE A 208 -31.93 -3.45 21.69
N THR A 209 -32.12 -4.67 21.24
CA THR A 209 -32.59 -5.80 22.05
C THR A 209 -31.53 -6.85 22.31
N THR A 210 -30.52 -6.94 21.45
CA THR A 210 -29.46 -7.95 21.54
C THR A 210 -28.05 -7.33 21.64
N ASP A 211 -27.10 -8.12 22.10
CA ASP A 211 -25.69 -7.71 22.17
C ASP A 211 -25.07 -7.58 20.76
N GLU A 212 -25.54 -8.39 19.81
CA GLU A 212 -25.10 -8.35 18.41
C GLU A 212 -25.54 -7.05 17.74
N GLU A 213 -26.79 -6.60 17.94
CA GLU A 213 -27.29 -5.30 17.47
C GLU A 213 -26.45 -4.16 18.04
N ARG A 214 -26.15 -4.23 19.35
CA ARG A 214 -25.29 -3.22 20.00
C ARG A 214 -23.89 -3.20 19.44
N ALA A 215 -23.29 -4.37 19.18
CA ALA A 215 -21.96 -4.49 18.60
C ALA A 215 -21.93 -3.94 17.16
N LEU A 216 -22.95 -4.25 16.36
CA LEU A 216 -23.08 -3.74 14.99
C LEU A 216 -23.21 -2.21 14.96
N LEU A 217 -24.09 -1.64 15.77
CA LEU A 217 -24.25 -0.19 15.85
C LEU A 217 -22.98 0.52 16.31
N LYS A 218 -22.25 -0.07 17.28
CA LYS A 218 -20.95 0.43 17.70
C LYS A 218 -19.93 0.39 16.55
N ALA A 219 -19.87 -0.70 15.80
CA ALA A 219 -18.97 -0.81 14.66
C ALA A 219 -19.30 0.25 13.57
N ILE A 220 -20.58 0.46 13.28
CA ILE A 220 -21.04 1.47 12.33
C ILE A 220 -20.67 2.88 12.83
N SER A 221 -20.88 3.19 14.12
CA SER A 221 -20.57 4.51 14.68
C SER A 221 -19.08 4.86 14.68
N LEU A 222 -18.21 3.86 14.67
CA LEU A 222 -16.75 4.04 14.60
C LEU A 222 -16.20 4.04 13.18
N PHE A 223 -17.02 3.82 12.17
CA PHE A 223 -16.56 3.63 10.79
C PHE A 223 -15.79 4.86 10.27
N GLU A 224 -16.34 6.06 10.44
CA GLU A 224 -15.72 7.30 9.99
C GLU A 224 -14.35 7.54 10.66
N GLU A 225 -14.28 7.33 11.98
CA GLU A 225 -13.03 7.43 12.75
C GLU A 225 -11.99 6.44 12.22
N LYS A 226 -12.38 5.20 11.93
CA LYS A 226 -11.49 4.17 11.39
C LYS A 226 -11.01 4.48 9.97
N VAL A 227 -11.83 5.07 9.15
CA VAL A 227 -11.42 5.55 7.81
C VAL A 227 -10.38 6.67 7.94
N CYS A 228 -10.59 7.64 8.82
CA CYS A 228 -9.62 8.71 9.06
C CYS A 228 -8.30 8.14 9.61
N GLU A 229 -8.36 7.22 10.57
CA GLU A 229 -7.18 6.55 11.12
C GLU A 229 -6.38 5.80 10.03
N ALA A 230 -7.07 5.06 9.16
CA ALA A 230 -6.44 4.35 8.04
C ALA A 230 -5.74 5.31 7.05
N ILE A 231 -6.34 6.45 6.76
CA ILE A 231 -5.76 7.48 5.90
C ILE A 231 -4.49 8.07 6.54
N ASP A 232 -4.55 8.41 7.84
CA ASP A 232 -3.44 9.03 8.57
C ASP A 232 -2.26 8.06 8.75
N GLN A 233 -2.53 6.77 8.90
CA GLN A 233 -1.52 5.72 9.08
C GLN A 233 -1.07 5.08 7.76
N TYR A 234 -1.72 5.41 6.65
CA TYR A 234 -1.51 4.76 5.33
C TYR A 234 -1.76 3.24 5.37
N GLU A 235 -2.83 2.82 6.01
CA GLU A 235 -3.24 1.42 6.16
C GLU A 235 -4.64 1.16 5.57
#